data_f691718612acb0557a141ede604608bf
#
_entry.id   f691718612acb0557a141ede604608bf
#
_cell.length_a   1.000
_cell.length_b   1.000
_cell.length_c   1.000
_cell.angle_alpha   90.00
_cell.angle_beta   90.00
_cell.angle_gamma   90.00
#
_symmetry.space_group_name_H-M   'P 1'
#
loop_
_entity.id
_entity.type
_entity.pdbx_description
1 polymer ?
#
loop_
_entity_poly.entity_id
_entity_poly.type
_entity_poly.pdbx_seq_one_letter_code
_entity_poly.pdbx_strand_id
1 'polypeptide(L)'
;MTNLQSPFREHRVLLAIGLVSLSLVASEMVWTRIFSAELFYTFAFLTLSMAVMGLGLGALSLRFFPRLLKATAGMLVISAIFAAAGPVVVIGMGLEFSQLLFSPGMLARFLLAVLLLGLPYFCVGVALAALFKKYVEHMDHLYMGDMLGAGLGVLLALVAMNAFGTPAAVFLIPVPTLLAAMLIGGARLRFAALLLCVVTIGALPWADGLLEGQREERAPVIYKHWDAMAKIKVFDYGPEARGINIDNIANTPVIAFDGNWASLEEDEGDWDINVGNLVRRFENATFLSLGSGGGADVFQALDHGAAEIHAVEVNPHINHMLLKGDPAGYLDMEDESGNPREFVTNDVFSGKLYHQPGVRVVSEDARTYVRRFRDHFDVIYSLSSNTFSALGSGSFAFAENYLFTVEAFADYWNSLTREGFMTIEHQFYKPRLVSDVMVALAGMDIENPAD
;
A
#
# COMPACT_ATOMS: atom_id res chain seq x y z
N MET A 1 -17.19 52.34 -8.64
CA MET A 1 -15.99 52.14 -9.48
C MET A 1 -15.66 50.64 -9.41
N THR A 2 -16.25 49.88 -10.30
CA THR A 2 -16.03 48.42 -10.46
C THR A 2 -14.61 48.25 -11.02
N ASN A 3 -13.67 47.85 -10.15
CA ASN A 3 -12.35 47.37 -10.57
C ASN A 3 -12.54 46.11 -11.40
N LEU A 4 -12.53 46.22 -12.72
CA LEU A 4 -12.37 45.15 -13.68
C LEU A 4 -11.03 44.45 -13.38
N GLN A 5 -11.02 43.50 -12.47
CA GLN A 5 -9.89 42.60 -12.30
C GLN A 5 -9.76 41.84 -13.63
N SER A 6 -8.59 41.94 -14.27
CA SER A 6 -8.41 41.37 -15.60
C SER A 6 -8.69 39.87 -15.56
N PRO A 7 -9.40 39.29 -16.56
CA PRO A 7 -9.75 37.87 -16.61
C PRO A 7 -8.50 36.95 -16.49
N PHE A 8 -7.36 37.43 -16.89
CA PHE A 8 -6.07 36.78 -16.75
C PHE A 8 -5.64 36.51 -15.29
N ARG A 9 -6.13 37.32 -14.33
CA ARG A 9 -5.81 37.17 -12.90
C ARG A 9 -6.69 36.11 -12.25
N GLU A 10 -7.91 35.96 -12.71
CA GLU A 10 -8.89 34.98 -12.22
C GLU A 10 -8.48 33.56 -12.62
N HIS A 11 -8.05 33.34 -13.87
CA HIS A 11 -7.56 32.04 -14.33
C HIS A 11 -6.32 31.57 -13.54
N ARG A 12 -5.42 32.47 -13.14
CA ARG A 12 -4.27 32.09 -12.30
C ARG A 12 -4.67 31.64 -10.91
N VAL A 13 -5.68 32.27 -10.33
CA VAL A 13 -6.18 31.90 -8.99
C VAL A 13 -6.91 30.56 -9.07
N LEU A 14 -7.75 30.36 -10.08
CA LEU A 14 -8.44 29.10 -10.32
C LEU A 14 -7.44 27.94 -10.48
N LEU A 15 -6.43 28.12 -11.32
CA LEU A 15 -5.37 27.14 -11.51
C LEU A 15 -4.58 26.91 -10.22
N ALA A 16 -4.28 27.95 -9.44
CA ALA A 16 -3.58 27.80 -8.18
C ALA A 16 -4.39 26.99 -7.16
N ILE A 17 -5.71 27.21 -7.05
CA ILE A 17 -6.58 26.41 -6.18
C ILE A 17 -6.57 24.96 -6.64
N GLY A 18 -6.77 24.70 -7.93
CA GLY A 18 -6.74 23.32 -8.46
C GLY A 18 -5.42 22.60 -8.19
N LEU A 19 -4.28 23.28 -8.36
CA LEU A 19 -2.95 22.70 -8.07
C LEU A 19 -2.75 22.41 -6.57
N VAL A 20 -3.26 23.29 -5.69
CA VAL A 20 -3.20 23.09 -4.24
C VAL A 20 -4.05 21.88 -3.83
N SER A 21 -5.28 21.79 -4.31
CA SER A 21 -6.20 20.71 -3.98
C SER A 21 -5.72 19.36 -4.55
N LEU A 22 -5.13 19.39 -5.75
CA LEU A 22 -4.45 18.24 -6.35
C LEU A 22 -3.31 17.74 -5.44
N SER A 23 -2.43 18.62 -5.02
CA SER A 23 -1.30 18.28 -4.14
C SER A 23 -1.78 17.82 -2.76
N LEU A 24 -2.84 18.43 -2.23
CA LEU A 24 -3.41 18.10 -0.93
C LEU A 24 -3.90 16.64 -0.87
N VAL A 25 -4.77 16.26 -1.80
CA VAL A 25 -5.35 14.91 -1.86
C VAL A 25 -4.27 13.88 -2.19
N ALA A 26 -3.37 14.22 -3.12
CA ALA A 26 -2.25 13.36 -3.45
C ALA A 26 -1.31 13.13 -2.25
N SER A 27 -1.02 14.17 -1.44
CA SER A 27 -0.23 14.04 -0.21
C SER A 27 -0.87 13.10 0.80
N GLU A 28 -2.18 13.21 0.97
CA GLU A 28 -2.95 12.36 1.87
C GLU A 28 -2.83 10.88 1.49
N MET A 29 -3.00 10.56 0.21
CA MET A 29 -2.87 9.19 -0.30
C MET A 29 -1.45 8.63 -0.14
N VAL A 30 -0.43 9.39 -0.56
CA VAL A 30 0.96 8.94 -0.51
C VAL A 30 1.45 8.80 0.93
N TRP A 31 1.08 9.73 1.81
CA TRP A 31 1.45 9.63 3.23
C TRP A 31 0.75 8.48 3.94
N THR A 32 -0.53 8.27 3.65
CA THR A 32 -1.26 7.10 4.15
C THR A 32 -0.52 5.83 3.75
N ARG A 33 -0.07 5.75 2.50
CA ARG A 33 0.64 4.58 1.98
C ARG A 33 2.01 4.38 2.64
N ILE A 34 2.85 5.43 2.71
CA ILE A 34 4.20 5.30 3.28
C ILE A 34 4.16 5.01 4.78
N PHE A 35 3.28 5.69 5.53
CA PHE A 35 3.20 5.49 6.97
C PHE A 35 2.58 4.15 7.37
N SER A 36 1.63 3.62 6.58
CA SER A 36 1.09 2.27 6.83
C SER A 36 2.16 1.19 6.71
N ALA A 37 3.09 1.34 5.77
CA ALA A 37 4.17 0.39 5.57
C ALA A 37 5.35 0.59 6.54
N GLU A 38 5.73 1.85 6.83
CA GLU A 38 6.96 2.14 7.59
C GLU A 38 6.75 2.27 9.09
N LEU A 39 5.61 2.75 9.55
CA LEU A 39 5.36 2.92 10.97
C LEU A 39 4.38 1.87 11.49
N PHE A 40 3.15 1.99 11.11
CA PHE A 40 2.07 1.06 11.45
C PHE A 40 0.79 1.53 10.76
N TYR A 41 -0.08 0.62 10.33
CA TYR A 41 -1.32 0.96 9.61
C TYR A 41 -2.23 1.97 10.36
N THR A 42 -2.23 2.00 11.70
CA THR A 42 -3.00 3.00 12.47
C THR A 42 -2.54 4.43 12.21
N PHE A 43 -1.31 4.62 11.75
CA PHE A 43 -0.79 5.94 11.38
C PHE A 43 -1.46 6.52 10.12
N ALA A 44 -2.01 5.67 9.27
CA ALA A 44 -2.79 6.11 8.11
C ALA A 44 -4.01 6.95 8.53
N PHE A 45 -4.73 6.53 9.58
CA PHE A 45 -5.88 7.29 10.11
C PHE A 45 -5.48 8.61 10.74
N LEU A 46 -4.30 8.63 11.37
CA LEU A 46 -3.77 9.87 11.92
C LEU A 46 -3.55 10.89 10.78
N THR A 47 -3.01 10.46 9.65
CA THR A 47 -2.78 11.32 8.49
C THR A 47 -4.08 11.97 8.00
N LEU A 48 -5.13 11.17 7.83
CA LEU A 48 -6.47 11.66 7.44
C LEU A 48 -7.04 12.65 8.48
N SER A 49 -6.92 12.30 9.76
CA SER A 49 -7.38 13.19 10.84
C SER A 49 -6.61 14.50 10.87
N MET A 50 -5.29 14.48 10.60
CA MET A 50 -4.47 15.69 10.52
C MET A 50 -4.83 16.55 9.33
N ALA A 51 -5.21 15.96 8.20
CA ALA A 51 -5.66 16.70 7.02
C ALA A 51 -6.92 17.51 7.34
N VAL A 52 -7.96 16.85 7.87
CA VAL A 52 -9.23 17.50 8.23
C VAL A 52 -9.02 18.55 9.32
N MET A 53 -8.30 18.21 10.40
CA MET A 53 -8.04 19.12 11.51
C MET A 53 -7.20 20.31 11.06
N GLY A 54 -6.14 20.07 10.30
CA GLY A 54 -5.23 21.11 9.83
C GLY A 54 -5.95 22.12 8.94
N LEU A 55 -6.70 21.65 7.94
CA LEU A 55 -7.52 22.50 7.07
C LEU A 55 -8.49 23.36 7.85
N GLY A 56 -9.24 22.74 8.78
CA GLY A 56 -10.22 23.45 9.61
C GLY A 56 -9.60 24.51 10.52
N LEU A 57 -8.51 24.15 11.23
CA LEU A 57 -7.77 25.08 12.09
C LEU A 57 -7.11 26.21 11.28
N GLY A 58 -6.58 25.89 10.09
CA GLY A 58 -6.02 26.88 9.16
C GLY A 58 -7.06 27.91 8.74
N ALA A 59 -8.24 27.47 8.30
CA ALA A 59 -9.33 28.38 7.94
C ALA A 59 -9.82 29.20 9.14
N LEU A 60 -9.99 28.60 10.30
CA LEU A 60 -10.41 29.27 11.52
C LEU A 60 -9.40 30.32 11.99
N SER A 61 -8.09 30.08 11.80
CA SER A 61 -7.02 31.00 12.20
C SER A 61 -7.14 32.39 11.59
N LEU A 62 -7.75 32.52 10.39
CA LEU A 62 -7.97 33.78 9.72
C LEU A 62 -8.93 34.73 10.48
N ARG A 63 -9.76 34.16 11.35
CA ARG A 63 -10.64 34.97 12.23
C ARG A 63 -9.85 35.68 13.32
N PHE A 64 -8.85 35.02 13.85
CA PHE A 64 -8.02 35.53 14.96
C PHE A 64 -6.79 36.30 14.48
N PHE A 65 -6.26 35.91 13.31
CA PHE A 65 -5.04 36.47 12.72
C PHE A 65 -5.28 36.96 11.29
N PRO A 66 -5.98 38.09 11.08
CA PRO A 66 -6.28 38.60 9.73
C PRO A 66 -5.06 38.93 8.88
N ARG A 67 -3.87 39.10 9.51
CA ARG A 67 -2.60 39.31 8.80
C ARG A 67 -2.24 38.14 7.90
N LEU A 68 -2.65 36.93 8.19
CA LEU A 68 -2.43 35.72 7.39
C LEU A 68 -3.09 35.81 6.00
N LEU A 69 -4.14 36.59 5.82
CA LEU A 69 -4.73 36.88 4.49
C LEU A 69 -3.72 37.41 3.46
N LYS A 70 -2.67 38.08 3.91
CA LYS A 70 -1.61 38.63 3.04
C LYS A 70 -0.48 37.62 2.82
N ALA A 71 -0.43 36.55 3.55
CA ALA A 71 0.68 35.57 3.53
C ALA A 71 0.37 34.32 2.68
N THR A 72 -0.71 34.30 1.90
CA THR A 72 -1.21 33.15 1.15
C THR A 72 -0.13 32.38 0.39
N ALA A 73 0.66 33.06 -0.45
CA ALA A 73 1.73 32.41 -1.22
C ALA A 73 2.87 31.89 -0.31
N GLY A 74 3.17 32.60 0.78
CA GLY A 74 4.15 32.14 1.79
C GLY A 74 3.68 30.89 2.52
N MET A 75 2.37 30.80 2.86
CA MET A 75 1.80 29.59 3.46
C MET A 75 1.92 28.38 2.54
N LEU A 76 1.71 28.55 1.23
CA LEU A 76 1.90 27.44 0.28
C LEU A 76 3.36 26.98 0.20
N VAL A 77 4.32 27.88 0.26
CA VAL A 77 5.75 27.53 0.28
C VAL A 77 6.09 26.75 1.57
N ILE A 78 5.61 27.22 2.73
CA ILE A 78 5.80 26.53 4.01
C ILE A 78 5.14 25.15 3.97
N SER A 79 3.92 25.07 3.46
CA SER A 79 3.22 23.78 3.28
C SER A 79 4.07 22.80 2.48
N ALA A 80 4.59 23.21 1.33
CA ALA A 80 5.39 22.33 0.48
C ALA A 80 6.68 21.85 1.15
N ILE A 81 7.35 22.72 1.93
CA ILE A 81 8.55 22.34 2.70
C ILE A 81 8.22 21.22 3.68
N PHE A 82 7.17 21.40 4.47
CA PHE A 82 6.80 20.40 5.47
C PHE A 82 6.13 19.19 4.85
N ALA A 83 5.50 19.32 3.68
CA ALA A 83 4.98 18.17 2.93
C ALA A 83 6.10 17.24 2.43
N ALA A 84 7.25 17.78 2.05
CA ALA A 84 8.41 16.97 1.67
C ALA A 84 9.24 16.50 2.89
N ALA A 85 9.54 17.41 3.83
CA ALA A 85 10.44 17.13 4.95
C ALA A 85 9.75 16.42 6.13
N GLY A 86 8.47 16.69 6.35
CA GLY A 86 7.71 16.12 7.49
C GLY A 86 7.76 14.61 7.57
N PRO A 87 7.41 13.87 6.50
CA PRO A 87 7.50 12.41 6.48
C PRO A 87 8.90 11.88 6.78
N VAL A 88 9.94 12.49 6.21
CA VAL A 88 11.34 12.11 6.45
C VAL A 88 11.69 12.22 7.94
N VAL A 89 11.36 13.36 8.53
CA VAL A 89 11.64 13.60 9.96
C VAL A 89 10.85 12.63 10.84
N VAL A 90 9.58 12.40 10.53
CA VAL A 90 8.70 11.53 11.33
C VAL A 90 9.16 10.07 11.29
N ILE A 91 9.54 9.56 10.12
CA ILE A 91 10.09 8.21 9.98
C ILE A 91 11.42 8.10 10.74
N GLY A 92 12.29 9.10 10.60
CA GLY A 92 13.57 9.14 11.31
C GLY A 92 13.46 9.27 12.83
N MET A 93 12.29 9.63 13.40
CA MET A 93 12.09 9.70 14.86
C MET A 93 12.03 8.33 15.53
N GLY A 94 11.83 7.23 14.79
CA GLY A 94 11.70 5.89 15.38
C GLY A 94 10.53 5.81 16.36
N LEU A 95 9.31 6.03 15.90
CA LEU A 95 8.11 6.00 16.75
C LEU A 95 7.73 4.57 17.13
N GLU A 96 7.72 4.26 18.41
CA GLU A 96 7.26 2.99 18.97
C GLU A 96 5.97 3.18 19.77
N PHE A 97 4.85 2.76 19.18
CA PHE A 97 3.51 2.95 19.76
C PHE A 97 3.30 2.19 21.06
N SER A 98 3.95 1.05 21.23
CA SER A 98 3.93 0.27 22.47
C SER A 98 4.45 1.05 23.67
N GLN A 99 5.37 1.99 23.45
CA GLN A 99 5.99 2.81 24.49
C GLN A 99 5.30 4.17 24.69
N LEU A 100 4.28 4.50 23.90
CA LEU A 100 3.68 5.83 23.87
C LEU A 100 3.19 6.31 25.24
N LEU A 101 2.55 5.41 26.00
CA LEU A 101 2.00 5.72 27.34
C LEU A 101 3.04 5.56 28.49
N PHE A 102 4.15 4.90 28.21
CA PHE A 102 5.15 4.58 29.23
C PHE A 102 6.39 5.48 29.17
N SER A 103 6.62 6.17 28.05
CA SER A 103 7.78 7.04 27.84
C SER A 103 7.35 8.47 27.51
N PRO A 104 7.59 9.45 28.41
CA PRO A 104 7.34 10.86 28.11
C PRO A 104 8.09 11.36 26.87
N GLY A 105 9.29 10.83 26.62
CA GLY A 105 10.05 11.13 25.40
C GLY A 105 9.38 10.65 24.14
N MET A 106 8.78 9.44 24.17
CA MET A 106 8.02 8.91 23.04
C MET A 106 6.74 9.71 22.79
N LEU A 107 6.03 10.10 23.86
CA LEU A 107 4.87 10.97 23.74
C LEU A 107 5.24 12.32 23.14
N ALA A 108 6.37 12.93 23.53
CA ALA A 108 6.85 14.18 22.96
C ALA A 108 7.18 14.05 21.46
N ARG A 109 7.85 12.95 21.05
CA ARG A 109 8.11 12.66 19.63
C ARG A 109 6.82 12.50 18.84
N PHE A 110 5.85 11.79 19.39
CA PHE A 110 4.53 11.61 18.77
C PHE A 110 3.79 12.94 18.58
N LEU A 111 3.73 13.79 19.61
CA LEU A 111 3.11 15.11 19.51
C LEU A 111 3.83 16.00 18.50
N LEU A 112 5.15 15.92 18.42
CA LEU A 112 5.92 16.63 17.40
C LEU A 112 5.62 16.10 16.00
N ALA A 113 5.48 14.79 15.82
CA ALA A 113 5.08 14.18 14.55
C ALA A 113 3.69 14.67 14.10
N VAL A 114 2.71 14.67 15.02
CA VAL A 114 1.36 15.23 14.79
C VAL A 114 1.43 16.68 14.32
N LEU A 115 2.25 17.49 14.97
CA LEU A 115 2.42 18.90 14.62
C LEU A 115 3.08 19.06 13.24
N LEU A 116 4.16 18.33 12.96
CA LEU A 116 4.88 18.38 11.69
C LEU A 116 3.99 17.93 10.51
N LEU A 117 3.21 16.87 10.67
CA LEU A 117 2.31 16.37 9.65
C LEU A 117 1.03 17.20 9.51
N GLY A 118 0.55 17.85 10.58
CA GLY A 118 -0.59 18.74 10.53
C GLY A 118 -0.31 20.11 9.91
N LEU A 119 0.97 20.57 9.97
CA LEU A 119 1.36 21.90 9.55
C LEU A 119 1.16 22.17 8.04
N PRO A 120 1.47 21.27 7.09
CA PRO A 120 1.16 21.45 5.68
C PRO A 120 -0.32 21.70 5.43
N TYR A 121 -1.17 20.91 6.04
CA TYR A 121 -2.63 21.02 5.90
C TYR A 121 -3.15 22.32 6.54
N PHE A 122 -2.61 22.72 7.68
CA PHE A 122 -2.90 24.02 8.30
C PHE A 122 -2.57 25.18 7.35
N CYS A 123 -1.37 25.16 6.76
CA CYS A 123 -0.92 26.21 5.84
C CYS A 123 -1.80 26.27 4.58
N VAL A 124 -2.17 25.10 4.02
CA VAL A 124 -3.12 25.02 2.90
C VAL A 124 -4.49 25.53 3.31
N GLY A 125 -4.99 25.18 4.49
CA GLY A 125 -6.27 25.68 5.02
C GLY A 125 -6.31 27.19 5.10
N VAL A 126 -5.23 27.82 5.59
CA VAL A 126 -5.07 29.29 5.58
C VAL A 126 -5.13 29.82 4.15
N ALA A 127 -4.37 29.22 3.23
CA ALA A 127 -4.25 29.70 1.86
C ALA A 127 -5.57 29.59 1.08
N LEU A 128 -6.22 28.42 1.13
CA LEU A 128 -7.51 28.21 0.46
C LEU A 128 -8.58 29.12 1.03
N ALA A 129 -8.76 29.18 2.34
CA ALA A 129 -9.75 30.05 2.97
C ALA A 129 -9.51 31.56 2.65
N ALA A 130 -8.25 31.97 2.56
CA ALA A 130 -7.91 33.35 2.13
C ALA A 130 -8.28 33.62 0.67
N LEU A 131 -8.04 32.68 -0.24
CA LEU A 131 -8.39 32.76 -1.65
C LEU A 131 -9.92 32.75 -1.84
N PHE A 132 -10.62 31.82 -1.23
CA PHE A 132 -12.10 31.76 -1.28
C PHE A 132 -12.74 33.04 -0.74
N LYS A 133 -12.26 33.56 0.41
CA LYS A 133 -12.74 34.82 0.98
C LYS A 133 -12.49 36.01 0.06
N LYS A 134 -11.35 36.07 -0.59
CA LYS A 134 -10.97 37.20 -1.46
C LYS A 134 -11.73 37.24 -2.78
N TYR A 135 -12.08 36.07 -3.33
CA TYR A 135 -12.73 35.92 -4.63
C TYR A 135 -14.14 35.30 -4.50
N VAL A 136 -14.86 35.64 -3.43
CA VAL A 136 -16.17 35.07 -3.09
C VAL A 136 -17.22 35.26 -4.21
N GLU A 137 -17.09 36.28 -5.05
CA GLU A 137 -17.98 36.56 -6.19
C GLU A 137 -17.89 35.48 -7.30
N HIS A 138 -16.83 34.68 -7.30
CA HIS A 138 -16.56 33.59 -8.28
C HIS A 138 -16.49 32.24 -7.60
N MET A 139 -17.25 32.03 -6.52
CA MET A 139 -17.20 30.85 -5.66
C MET A 139 -17.43 29.54 -6.45
N ASP A 140 -18.35 29.59 -7.40
CA ASP A 140 -18.71 28.48 -8.30
C ASP A 140 -17.49 27.98 -9.10
N HIS A 141 -16.75 28.88 -9.72
CA HIS A 141 -15.53 28.54 -10.47
C HIS A 141 -14.40 28.07 -9.55
N LEU A 142 -14.24 28.70 -8.38
CA LEU A 142 -13.20 28.32 -7.42
C LEU A 142 -13.47 26.90 -6.88
N TYR A 143 -14.74 26.61 -6.55
CA TYR A 143 -15.13 25.27 -6.08
C TYR A 143 -14.97 24.21 -7.17
N MET A 144 -15.31 24.54 -8.43
CA MET A 144 -15.05 23.66 -9.57
C MET A 144 -13.54 23.36 -9.71
N GLY A 145 -12.68 24.37 -9.59
CA GLY A 145 -11.22 24.18 -9.65
C GLY A 145 -10.69 23.31 -8.51
N ASP A 146 -11.23 23.49 -7.30
CA ASP A 146 -10.93 22.68 -6.12
C ASP A 146 -11.29 21.21 -6.35
N MET A 147 -12.52 20.93 -6.76
CA MET A 147 -13.01 19.57 -7.00
C MET A 147 -12.27 18.85 -8.14
N LEU A 148 -12.02 19.56 -9.25
CA LEU A 148 -11.25 19.00 -10.36
C LEU A 148 -9.80 18.72 -9.94
N GLY A 149 -9.19 19.66 -9.18
CA GLY A 149 -7.87 19.47 -8.62
C GLY A 149 -7.79 18.25 -7.71
N ALA A 150 -8.75 18.10 -6.79
CA ALA A 150 -8.84 16.96 -5.87
C ALA A 150 -8.95 15.62 -6.64
N GLY A 151 -9.83 15.54 -7.63
CA GLY A 151 -9.98 14.34 -8.46
C GLY A 151 -8.72 14.00 -9.24
N LEU A 152 -8.06 15.00 -9.83
CA LEU A 152 -6.76 14.80 -10.52
C LEU A 152 -5.65 14.43 -9.53
N GLY A 153 -5.74 14.84 -8.27
CA GLY A 153 -4.81 14.47 -7.21
C GLY A 153 -4.76 12.98 -6.94
N VAL A 154 -5.91 12.31 -6.97
CA VAL A 154 -6.00 10.84 -6.86
C VAL A 154 -5.21 10.17 -7.98
N LEU A 155 -5.44 10.61 -9.23
CA LEU A 155 -4.75 10.06 -10.41
C LEU A 155 -3.24 10.32 -10.34
N LEU A 156 -2.84 11.54 -9.96
CA LEU A 156 -1.43 11.88 -9.82
C LEU A 156 -0.74 11.00 -8.76
N ALA A 157 -1.37 10.80 -7.61
CA ALA A 157 -0.83 9.96 -6.55
C ALA A 157 -0.59 8.53 -7.05
N LEU A 158 -1.59 7.92 -7.68
CA LEU A 158 -1.47 6.55 -8.21
C LEU A 158 -0.38 6.45 -9.29
N VAL A 159 -0.36 7.38 -10.24
CA VAL A 159 0.67 7.40 -11.30
C VAL A 159 2.05 7.61 -10.71
N ALA A 160 2.21 8.55 -9.77
CA ALA A 160 3.52 8.83 -9.16
C ALA A 160 4.03 7.63 -8.36
N MET A 161 3.19 7.00 -7.53
CA MET A 161 3.57 5.83 -6.75
C MET A 161 3.95 4.62 -7.62
N ASN A 162 3.19 4.37 -8.69
CA ASN A 162 3.46 3.23 -9.58
C ASN A 162 4.64 3.46 -10.54
N ALA A 163 4.89 4.70 -10.96
CA ALA A 163 5.96 5.00 -11.91
C ALA A 163 7.33 5.25 -11.26
N PHE A 164 7.35 5.82 -10.05
CA PHE A 164 8.56 6.27 -9.37
C PHE A 164 8.76 5.62 -7.99
N GLY A 165 7.78 4.85 -7.53
CA GLY A 165 7.72 4.33 -6.17
C GLY A 165 7.12 5.33 -5.16
N THR A 166 6.51 4.81 -4.10
CA THR A 166 5.87 5.63 -3.06
C THR A 166 6.83 6.62 -2.37
N PRO A 167 8.09 6.27 -2.05
CA PRO A 167 9.03 7.22 -1.46
C PRO A 167 9.32 8.42 -2.35
N ALA A 168 9.52 8.21 -3.66
CA ALA A 168 9.75 9.30 -4.61
C ALA A 168 8.51 10.19 -4.77
N ALA A 169 7.30 9.61 -4.72
CA ALA A 169 6.06 10.35 -4.78
C ALA A 169 5.93 11.39 -3.65
N VAL A 170 6.47 11.13 -2.44
CA VAL A 170 6.48 12.11 -1.33
C VAL A 170 7.15 13.43 -1.73
N PHE A 171 8.19 13.37 -2.55
CA PHE A 171 8.92 14.56 -3.02
C PHE A 171 8.31 15.18 -4.27
N LEU A 172 7.60 14.44 -5.11
CA LEU A 172 6.94 14.93 -6.31
C LEU A 172 5.64 15.70 -6.01
N ILE A 173 4.87 15.22 -5.03
CA ILE A 173 3.54 15.76 -4.73
C ILE A 173 3.53 17.21 -4.22
N PRO A 174 4.53 17.74 -3.49
CA PRO A 174 4.59 19.15 -3.13
C PRO A 174 4.79 20.10 -4.32
N VAL A 175 5.26 19.61 -5.47
CA VAL A 175 5.58 20.43 -6.64
C VAL A 175 4.37 21.24 -7.15
N PRO A 176 3.15 20.68 -7.31
CA PRO A 176 1.98 21.47 -7.69
C PRO A 176 1.67 22.61 -6.71
N THR A 177 1.85 22.41 -5.40
CA THR A 177 1.69 23.49 -4.40
C THR A 177 2.74 24.59 -4.59
N LEU A 178 3.98 24.23 -4.92
CA LEU A 178 5.03 25.21 -5.24
C LEU A 178 4.71 25.97 -6.53
N LEU A 179 4.19 25.29 -7.56
CA LEU A 179 3.72 25.97 -8.79
C LEU A 179 2.56 26.92 -8.48
N ALA A 180 1.61 26.55 -7.63
CA ALA A 180 0.54 27.44 -7.18
C ALA A 180 1.11 28.68 -6.45
N ALA A 181 2.10 28.50 -5.58
CA ALA A 181 2.79 29.61 -4.92
C ALA A 181 3.48 30.53 -5.92
N MET A 182 4.07 30.00 -7.00
CA MET A 182 4.66 30.79 -8.08
C MET A 182 3.62 31.59 -8.87
N LEU A 183 2.42 31.06 -9.10
CA LEU A 183 1.34 31.72 -9.82
C LEU A 183 0.84 32.99 -9.09
N ILE A 184 0.70 32.89 -7.76
CA ILE A 184 0.09 33.96 -6.94
C ILE A 184 1.10 34.80 -6.16
N GLY A 185 2.37 34.35 -6.05
CA GLY A 185 3.40 35.00 -5.25
C GLY A 185 4.15 36.11 -5.96
N GLY A 186 4.85 36.93 -5.19
CA GLY A 186 5.81 37.96 -5.69
C GLY A 186 7.15 37.34 -6.10
N ALA A 187 8.04 38.13 -6.70
CA ALA A 187 9.31 37.66 -7.27
C ALA A 187 10.18 36.83 -6.30
N ARG A 188 10.31 37.24 -5.03
CA ARG A 188 11.10 36.52 -4.03
C ARG A 188 10.51 35.13 -3.74
N LEU A 189 9.19 35.02 -3.60
CA LEU A 189 8.51 33.75 -3.35
C LEU A 189 8.53 32.83 -4.57
N ARG A 190 8.45 33.38 -5.78
CA ARG A 190 8.63 32.62 -7.04
C ARG A 190 10.01 31.98 -7.10
N PHE A 191 11.05 32.76 -6.79
CA PHE A 191 12.42 32.25 -6.77
C PHE A 191 12.59 31.15 -5.71
N ALA A 192 12.07 31.36 -4.48
CA ALA A 192 12.11 30.37 -3.42
C ALA A 192 11.35 29.06 -3.81
N ALA A 193 10.17 29.22 -4.39
CA ALA A 193 9.39 28.06 -4.85
C ALA A 193 10.09 27.30 -5.98
N LEU A 194 10.72 28.02 -6.93
CA LEU A 194 11.50 27.38 -7.98
C LEU A 194 12.70 26.60 -7.42
N LEU A 195 13.44 27.21 -6.49
CA LEU A 195 14.56 26.53 -5.82
C LEU A 195 14.10 25.27 -5.09
N LEU A 196 12.98 25.35 -4.38
CA LEU A 196 12.40 24.19 -3.69
C LEU A 196 11.92 23.09 -4.66
N CYS A 197 11.37 23.45 -5.83
CA CYS A 197 11.07 22.46 -6.87
C CYS A 197 12.33 21.71 -7.31
N VAL A 198 13.45 22.44 -7.50
CA VAL A 198 14.72 21.80 -7.87
C VAL A 198 15.24 20.91 -6.76
N VAL A 199 15.12 21.33 -5.50
CA VAL A 199 15.56 20.53 -4.33
C VAL A 199 14.71 19.28 -4.18
N THR A 200 13.38 19.37 -4.25
CA THR A 200 12.50 18.20 -4.09
C THR A 200 12.69 17.21 -5.24
N ILE A 201 12.80 17.66 -6.48
CA ILE A 201 13.09 16.78 -7.62
C ILE A 201 14.51 16.21 -7.52
N GLY A 202 15.47 17.00 -7.08
CA GLY A 202 16.85 16.55 -6.85
C GLY A 202 16.98 15.50 -5.74
N ALA A 203 16.03 15.43 -4.81
CA ALA A 203 16.03 14.44 -3.72
C ALA A 203 15.54 13.04 -4.14
N LEU A 204 14.95 12.89 -5.33
CA LEU A 204 14.34 11.63 -5.80
C LEU A 204 15.29 10.42 -5.72
N PRO A 205 16.57 10.49 -6.09
CA PRO A 205 17.47 9.33 -6.02
C PRO A 205 17.70 8.80 -4.60
N TRP A 206 17.52 9.64 -3.59
CA TRP A 206 17.71 9.28 -2.17
C TRP A 206 16.39 9.03 -1.43
N ALA A 207 15.26 9.15 -2.14
CA ALA A 207 13.94 9.11 -1.53
C ALA A 207 13.67 7.82 -0.74
N ASP A 208 14.07 6.66 -1.28
CA ASP A 208 13.88 5.36 -0.62
C ASP A 208 14.63 5.30 0.70
N GLY A 209 15.92 5.62 0.70
CA GLY A 209 16.74 5.62 1.92
C GLY A 209 16.31 6.67 2.96
N LEU A 210 15.80 7.84 2.51
CA LEU A 210 15.31 8.89 3.41
C LEU A 210 13.99 8.54 4.09
N LEU A 211 13.20 7.67 3.48
CA LEU A 211 11.85 7.31 3.93
C LEU A 211 11.75 5.85 4.38
N GLU A 212 12.88 5.21 4.62
CA GLU A 212 12.95 3.88 5.21
C GLU A 212 13.07 3.96 6.73
N GLY A 213 12.18 3.25 7.44
CA GLY A 213 12.22 3.14 8.89
C GLY A 213 13.45 2.34 9.33
N GLN A 214 14.09 2.77 10.42
CA GLN A 214 15.19 2.02 11.04
C GLN A 214 14.62 0.75 11.68
N ARG A 215 14.85 -0.40 11.03
CA ARG A 215 14.43 -1.72 11.52
C ARG A 215 15.60 -2.68 11.46
N GLU A 216 15.63 -3.60 12.40
CA GLU A 216 16.50 -4.76 12.32
C GLU A 216 15.84 -5.78 11.37
N GLU A 217 16.47 -6.03 10.22
CA GLU A 217 15.96 -6.96 9.24
C GLU A 217 16.31 -8.40 9.65
N ARG A 218 15.39 -9.34 9.39
CA ARG A 218 15.53 -10.74 9.80
C ARG A 218 16.59 -11.50 8.99
N ALA A 219 16.84 -11.06 7.78
CA ALA A 219 17.81 -11.62 6.84
C ALA A 219 18.21 -10.53 5.83
N PRO A 220 19.27 -10.72 5.03
CA PRO A 220 19.63 -9.78 3.98
C PRO A 220 18.47 -9.53 3.02
N VAL A 221 18.17 -8.25 2.76
CA VAL A 221 17.19 -7.86 1.75
C VAL A 221 17.87 -7.82 0.41
N ILE A 222 17.47 -8.70 -0.52
CA ILE A 222 18.07 -8.82 -1.85
C ILE A 222 17.25 -8.13 -2.94
N TYR A 223 15.99 -7.82 -2.67
CA TYR A 223 15.05 -7.21 -3.62
C TYR A 223 14.15 -6.23 -2.91
N LYS A 224 13.87 -5.10 -3.56
CA LYS A 224 12.93 -4.10 -3.06
C LYS A 224 12.11 -3.48 -4.19
N HIS A 225 10.82 -3.34 -3.97
CA HIS A 225 9.91 -2.65 -4.86
C HIS A 225 8.87 -1.86 -4.07
N TRP A 226 8.53 -0.68 -4.58
CA TRP A 226 7.44 0.14 -4.07
C TRP A 226 6.48 0.52 -5.18
N ASP A 227 5.20 0.35 -4.92
CA ASP A 227 4.12 0.86 -5.76
C ASP A 227 2.99 1.47 -4.90
N ALA A 228 1.84 1.77 -5.52
CA ALA A 228 0.67 2.26 -4.81
C ALA A 228 0.03 1.19 -3.91
N MET A 229 0.31 -0.08 -4.15
CA MET A 229 -0.34 -1.21 -3.50
C MET A 229 0.47 -1.75 -2.33
N ALA A 230 1.80 -1.87 -2.50
CA ALA A 230 2.66 -2.51 -1.52
C ALA A 230 4.11 -1.97 -1.50
N LYS A 231 4.77 -2.13 -0.35
CA LYS A 231 6.21 -2.25 -0.24
C LYS A 231 6.56 -3.72 -0.26
N ILE A 232 7.29 -4.17 -1.27
CA ILE A 232 7.72 -5.55 -1.40
C ILE A 232 9.22 -5.62 -1.12
N LYS A 233 9.62 -6.51 -0.22
CA LYS A 233 11.01 -6.90 0.00
C LYS A 233 11.14 -8.40 -0.22
N VAL A 234 12.31 -8.85 -0.68
CA VAL A 234 12.65 -10.26 -0.65
C VAL A 234 13.86 -10.45 0.25
N PHE A 235 13.68 -11.29 1.25
CA PHE A 235 14.72 -11.75 2.16
C PHE A 235 15.41 -13.00 1.60
N ASP A 236 16.73 -13.06 1.73
CA ASP A 236 17.52 -14.24 1.41
C ASP A 236 17.77 -15.05 2.68
N TYR A 237 17.12 -16.19 2.81
CA TYR A 237 17.34 -17.13 3.92
C TYR A 237 18.36 -18.22 3.57
N GLY A 238 19.03 -18.11 2.44
CA GLY A 238 20.03 -19.07 1.96
C GLY A 238 19.57 -19.83 0.70
N PRO A 239 20.20 -20.97 0.40
CA PRO A 239 19.96 -21.68 -0.85
C PRO A 239 18.59 -22.33 -0.96
N GLU A 240 17.90 -22.58 0.15
CA GLU A 240 16.66 -23.38 0.18
C GLU A 240 15.41 -22.52 0.15
N ALA A 241 15.47 -21.27 0.63
CA ALA A 241 14.29 -20.43 0.76
C ALA A 241 14.59 -18.94 0.62
N ARG A 242 13.61 -18.23 0.07
CA ARG A 242 13.46 -16.78 0.15
C ARG A 242 12.13 -16.42 0.81
N GLY A 243 12.03 -15.22 1.34
CA GLY A 243 10.80 -14.72 1.91
C GLY A 243 10.38 -13.43 1.24
N ILE A 244 9.21 -13.40 0.63
CA ILE A 244 8.59 -12.15 0.18
C ILE A 244 7.93 -11.53 1.40
N ASN A 245 8.30 -10.30 1.72
CA ASN A 245 7.69 -9.51 2.78
C ASN A 245 6.89 -8.37 2.16
N ILE A 246 5.67 -8.18 2.62
CA ILE A 246 4.75 -7.15 2.16
C ILE A 246 4.50 -6.18 3.31
N ASP A 247 4.77 -4.89 3.10
CA ASP A 247 4.56 -3.80 4.05
C ASP A 247 5.23 -3.99 5.41
N ASN A 248 6.37 -4.68 5.43
CA ASN A 248 7.11 -5.04 6.63
C ASN A 248 6.34 -5.95 7.63
N ILE A 249 5.23 -6.55 7.24
CA ILE A 249 4.31 -7.28 8.12
C ILE A 249 4.03 -8.68 7.60
N ALA A 250 3.40 -8.81 6.43
CA ALA A 250 3.04 -10.09 5.85
C ALA A 250 4.27 -10.75 5.21
N ASN A 251 4.37 -12.07 5.34
CA ASN A 251 5.45 -12.84 4.75
C ASN A 251 4.88 -14.06 4.02
N THR A 252 5.48 -14.36 2.88
CA THR A 252 5.18 -15.56 2.12
C THR A 252 6.48 -16.18 1.62
N PRO A 253 6.69 -17.50 1.78
CA PRO A 253 7.91 -18.15 1.34
C PRO A 253 7.94 -18.36 -0.17
N VAL A 254 9.14 -18.29 -0.74
CA VAL A 254 9.47 -18.77 -2.07
C VAL A 254 10.42 -19.94 -1.89
N ILE A 255 10.00 -21.13 -2.26
CA ILE A 255 10.76 -22.37 -2.09
C ILE A 255 11.75 -22.51 -3.24
N ALA A 256 12.99 -22.88 -2.94
CA ALA A 256 13.97 -23.22 -3.95
C ALA A 256 13.56 -24.52 -4.64
N PHE A 257 13.58 -24.50 -5.95
CA PHE A 257 13.25 -25.69 -6.73
C PHE A 257 14.09 -25.73 -8.01
N ASP A 258 14.64 -26.87 -8.33
CA ASP A 258 15.47 -27.08 -9.52
C ASP A 258 14.65 -27.45 -10.77
N GLY A 259 13.33 -27.62 -10.63
CA GLY A 259 12.44 -28.06 -11.70
C GLY A 259 12.32 -29.60 -11.81
N ASN A 260 12.99 -30.35 -10.96
CA ASN A 260 12.97 -31.82 -10.98
C ASN A 260 12.11 -32.39 -9.83
N TRP A 261 10.88 -32.75 -10.13
CA TRP A 261 9.95 -33.33 -9.14
C TRP A 261 10.44 -34.66 -8.55
N ALA A 262 11.22 -35.43 -9.31
CA ALA A 262 11.73 -36.72 -8.84
C ALA A 262 12.78 -36.58 -7.73
N SER A 263 13.45 -35.42 -7.61
CA SER A 263 14.41 -35.19 -6.52
C SER A 263 13.72 -34.95 -5.16
N LEU A 264 12.42 -34.62 -5.14
CA LEU A 264 11.67 -34.37 -3.92
C LEU A 264 11.13 -35.64 -3.25
N GLU A 265 11.01 -36.75 -3.97
CA GLU A 265 10.52 -38.03 -3.41
C GLU A 265 11.49 -38.63 -2.35
N GLU A 266 12.76 -38.20 -2.34
CA GLU A 266 13.77 -38.68 -1.39
C GLU A 266 13.89 -37.83 -0.12
N ASP A 267 13.33 -36.61 -0.13
CA ASP A 267 13.42 -35.70 1.00
C ASP A 267 12.00 -35.45 1.55
N GLU A 268 11.51 -36.39 2.37
CA GLU A 268 10.30 -36.19 3.20
C GLU A 268 10.59 -35.12 4.28
N GLY A 269 11.06 -33.94 3.85
CA GLY A 269 11.28 -32.81 4.71
C GLY A 269 9.99 -32.28 5.30
N ASP A 270 10.13 -31.74 6.48
CA ASP A 270 9.09 -31.20 7.40
C ASP A 270 8.29 -29.98 6.83
N TRP A 271 8.06 -29.93 5.50
CA TRP A 271 7.32 -28.90 4.78
C TRP A 271 5.81 -29.11 4.79
N ASP A 272 5.31 -29.89 5.74
CA ASP A 272 3.93 -30.32 5.85
C ASP A 272 2.97 -29.16 6.21
N ILE A 273 2.75 -28.27 5.23
CA ILE A 273 1.48 -27.57 5.18
C ILE A 273 0.46 -28.59 4.74
N ASN A 274 -0.63 -28.77 5.47
CA ASN A 274 -1.65 -29.82 5.29
C ASN A 274 -2.39 -29.83 3.93
N VAL A 275 -1.93 -29.09 2.93
CA VAL A 275 -2.50 -29.02 1.58
C VAL A 275 -2.43 -30.35 0.87
N GLY A 276 -1.29 -31.03 1.00
CA GLY A 276 -1.04 -32.29 0.30
C GLY A 276 -2.03 -33.39 0.61
N ASN A 277 -2.39 -33.53 1.88
CA ASN A 277 -3.36 -34.54 2.32
C ASN A 277 -4.77 -34.32 1.75
N LEU A 278 -5.13 -33.08 1.43
CA LEU A 278 -6.41 -32.76 0.82
C LEU A 278 -6.37 -33.00 -0.68
N VAL A 279 -5.30 -32.57 -1.36
CA VAL A 279 -5.13 -32.74 -2.81
C VAL A 279 -5.11 -34.22 -3.19
N ARG A 280 -4.39 -35.07 -2.44
CA ARG A 280 -4.29 -36.53 -2.68
C ARG A 280 -5.62 -37.30 -2.59
N ARG A 281 -6.70 -36.68 -2.08
CA ARG A 281 -8.03 -37.29 -2.03
C ARG A 281 -8.73 -37.34 -3.37
N PHE A 282 -8.27 -36.54 -4.33
CA PHE A 282 -8.90 -36.40 -5.63
C PHE A 282 -7.96 -36.87 -6.74
N GLU A 283 -8.47 -37.60 -7.71
CA GLU A 283 -7.76 -37.83 -8.96
C GLU A 283 -7.83 -36.55 -9.80
N ASN A 284 -6.66 -35.98 -10.18
CA ASN A 284 -6.59 -34.75 -10.96
C ASN A 284 -7.28 -33.55 -10.29
N ALA A 285 -6.98 -33.32 -9.02
CA ALA A 285 -7.58 -32.24 -8.21
C ALA A 285 -7.52 -30.87 -8.90
N THR A 286 -8.62 -30.13 -8.80
CA THR A 286 -8.66 -28.70 -9.13
C THR A 286 -8.46 -27.89 -7.86
N PHE A 287 -7.37 -27.13 -7.82
CA PHE A 287 -6.90 -26.39 -6.64
C PHE A 287 -7.02 -24.88 -6.84
N LEU A 288 -7.52 -24.18 -5.83
CA LEU A 288 -7.56 -22.71 -5.80
C LEU A 288 -6.75 -22.18 -4.62
N SER A 289 -5.73 -21.39 -4.90
CA SER A 289 -4.99 -20.60 -3.92
C SER A 289 -5.57 -19.18 -3.82
N LEU A 290 -6.07 -18.84 -2.61
CA LEU A 290 -6.55 -17.49 -2.29
C LEU A 290 -5.40 -16.66 -1.69
N GLY A 291 -4.70 -15.89 -2.52
CA GLY A 291 -3.49 -15.15 -2.15
C GLY A 291 -2.25 -16.01 -2.24
N SER A 292 -1.91 -16.44 -3.46
CA SER A 292 -0.82 -17.40 -3.71
C SER A 292 0.57 -16.89 -3.31
N GLY A 293 0.74 -15.56 -3.21
CA GLY A 293 2.00 -14.96 -2.73
C GLY A 293 3.24 -15.55 -3.39
N GLY A 294 4.14 -16.14 -2.58
CA GLY A 294 5.38 -16.80 -3.02
C GLY A 294 5.20 -18.16 -3.67
N GLY A 295 3.99 -18.71 -3.69
CA GLY A 295 3.64 -19.96 -4.36
C GLY A 295 3.91 -21.24 -3.58
N ALA A 296 4.12 -21.17 -2.27
CA ALA A 296 4.41 -22.38 -1.48
C ALA A 296 3.26 -23.41 -1.49
N ASP A 297 2.04 -22.93 -1.45
CA ASP A 297 0.83 -23.77 -1.57
C ASP A 297 0.63 -24.30 -2.99
N VAL A 298 0.97 -23.50 -4.01
CA VAL A 298 0.98 -23.93 -5.42
C VAL A 298 2.01 -25.03 -5.64
N PHE A 299 3.21 -24.86 -5.05
CA PHE A 299 4.26 -25.88 -5.09
C PHE A 299 3.77 -27.22 -4.51
N GLN A 300 3.19 -27.18 -3.32
CA GLN A 300 2.67 -28.38 -2.66
C GLN A 300 1.50 -29.00 -3.42
N ALA A 301 0.59 -28.18 -3.98
CA ALA A 301 -0.50 -28.70 -4.77
C ALA A 301 -0.01 -29.46 -6.02
N LEU A 302 1.03 -28.95 -6.69
CA LEU A 302 1.66 -29.64 -7.82
C LEU A 302 2.35 -30.95 -7.41
N ASP A 303 3.14 -30.91 -6.33
CA ASP A 303 3.86 -32.06 -5.79
C ASP A 303 2.90 -33.21 -5.41
N HIS A 304 1.69 -32.86 -4.97
CA HIS A 304 0.67 -33.84 -4.56
C HIS A 304 -0.35 -34.18 -5.67
N GLY A 305 -0.07 -33.80 -6.92
CA GLY A 305 -0.79 -34.26 -8.09
C GLY A 305 -2.03 -33.44 -8.46
N ALA A 306 -2.13 -32.17 -8.07
CA ALA A 306 -3.17 -31.29 -8.61
C ALA A 306 -2.97 -31.10 -10.11
N ALA A 307 -4.03 -31.28 -10.90
CA ALA A 307 -3.98 -31.19 -12.35
C ALA A 307 -4.28 -29.77 -12.87
N GLU A 308 -5.10 -29.02 -12.14
CA GLU A 308 -5.45 -27.65 -12.44
C GLU A 308 -5.29 -26.79 -11.19
N ILE A 309 -4.48 -25.73 -11.28
CA ILE A 309 -4.17 -24.87 -10.14
C ILE A 309 -4.45 -23.42 -10.55
N HIS A 310 -5.31 -22.76 -9.80
CA HIS A 310 -5.58 -21.33 -9.92
C HIS A 310 -4.84 -20.57 -8.84
N ALA A 311 -3.70 -19.99 -9.17
CA ALA A 311 -2.89 -19.17 -8.28
C ALA A 311 -3.37 -17.71 -8.37
N VAL A 312 -4.20 -17.29 -7.41
CA VAL A 312 -4.81 -15.96 -7.44
C VAL A 312 -4.10 -15.06 -6.42
N GLU A 313 -3.49 -13.99 -6.91
CA GLU A 313 -2.79 -12.99 -6.11
C GLU A 313 -3.25 -11.59 -6.52
N VAL A 314 -3.66 -10.79 -5.53
CA VAL A 314 -4.17 -9.44 -5.79
C VAL A 314 -3.07 -8.48 -6.22
N ASN A 315 -1.83 -8.68 -5.77
CA ASN A 315 -0.72 -7.82 -6.13
C ASN A 315 -0.08 -8.27 -7.47
N PRO A 316 -0.28 -7.52 -8.56
CA PRO A 316 0.22 -7.90 -9.87
C PRO A 316 1.74 -7.90 -9.94
N HIS A 317 2.44 -7.16 -9.06
CA HIS A 317 3.89 -7.12 -9.04
C HIS A 317 4.50 -8.42 -8.49
N ILE A 318 3.87 -9.03 -7.46
CA ILE A 318 4.28 -10.35 -6.94
C ILE A 318 4.20 -11.38 -8.07
N ASN A 319 3.08 -11.44 -8.78
CA ASN A 319 2.93 -12.32 -9.94
C ASN A 319 3.97 -12.03 -11.03
N HIS A 320 4.23 -10.74 -11.33
CA HIS A 320 5.23 -10.34 -12.32
C HIS A 320 6.64 -10.84 -11.92
N MET A 321 7.01 -10.68 -10.65
CA MET A 321 8.31 -11.09 -10.11
C MET A 321 8.49 -12.62 -10.20
N LEU A 322 7.44 -13.40 -9.95
CA LEU A 322 7.48 -14.86 -9.98
C LEU A 322 7.30 -15.45 -11.39
N LEU A 323 6.73 -14.70 -12.33
CA LEU A 323 6.59 -15.10 -13.73
C LEU A 323 7.77 -14.66 -14.59
N LYS A 324 8.29 -13.43 -14.38
CA LYS A 324 9.28 -12.80 -15.27
C LYS A 324 10.59 -12.43 -14.58
N GLY A 325 10.66 -12.59 -13.25
CA GLY A 325 11.86 -12.39 -12.46
C GLY A 325 12.17 -10.96 -12.06
N ASP A 326 11.72 -9.96 -12.78
CA ASP A 326 11.92 -8.51 -12.57
C ASP A 326 13.34 -8.15 -12.04
N PRO A 327 14.39 -8.20 -12.87
CA PRO A 327 15.77 -7.98 -12.43
C PRO A 327 16.02 -6.56 -11.89
N ALA A 328 15.18 -5.58 -12.25
CA ALA A 328 15.34 -4.19 -11.84
C ALA A 328 15.10 -3.94 -10.33
N GLY A 329 14.39 -4.84 -9.65
CA GLY A 329 14.14 -4.74 -8.21
C GLY A 329 15.26 -5.28 -7.32
N TYR A 330 16.26 -5.98 -7.90
CA TYR A 330 17.40 -6.52 -7.13
C TYR A 330 18.35 -5.43 -6.70
N LEU A 331 18.79 -5.51 -5.44
CA LEU A 331 19.71 -4.54 -4.86
C LEU A 331 21.16 -4.92 -5.22
N ASP A 332 21.97 -3.88 -5.44
CA ASP A 332 23.43 -4.05 -5.58
C ASP A 332 24.01 -4.48 -4.22
N MET A 333 24.55 -5.66 -4.16
CA MET A 333 25.19 -6.23 -2.96
C MET A 333 26.56 -6.82 -3.33
N GLU A 334 27.43 -6.86 -2.34
CA GLU A 334 28.75 -7.50 -2.46
C GLU A 334 28.74 -8.81 -1.68
N ASP A 335 29.51 -9.79 -2.16
CA ASP A 335 29.81 -11.02 -1.43
C ASP A 335 30.87 -10.77 -0.32
N GLU A 336 31.20 -11.80 0.46
CA GLU A 336 32.21 -11.69 1.54
C GLU A 336 33.60 -11.29 1.05
N SER A 337 33.86 -11.38 -0.26
CA SER A 337 35.13 -11.02 -0.91
C SER A 337 35.08 -9.61 -1.53
N GLY A 338 33.94 -8.89 -1.43
CA GLY A 338 33.77 -7.56 -2.00
C GLY A 338 33.49 -7.58 -3.52
N ASN A 339 33.08 -8.71 -4.09
CA ASN A 339 32.65 -8.77 -5.48
C ASN A 339 31.11 -8.56 -5.56
N PRO A 340 30.60 -8.00 -6.69
CA PRO A 340 29.18 -7.92 -6.93
C PRO A 340 28.52 -9.29 -6.79
N ARG A 341 27.51 -9.39 -5.94
CA ARG A 341 26.76 -10.62 -5.73
C ARG A 341 25.75 -10.79 -6.86
N GLU A 342 25.87 -11.89 -7.61
CA GLU A 342 24.87 -12.28 -8.59
C GLU A 342 23.73 -13.05 -7.92
N PHE A 343 22.49 -12.64 -8.19
CA PHE A 343 21.29 -13.34 -7.75
C PHE A 343 20.57 -13.94 -8.94
N VAL A 344 20.14 -15.17 -8.81
CA VAL A 344 19.11 -15.70 -9.70
C VAL A 344 17.77 -15.01 -9.40
N THR A 345 17.00 -14.74 -10.42
CA THR A 345 15.67 -14.12 -10.25
C THR A 345 14.69 -15.06 -9.54
N ASN A 346 13.63 -14.53 -8.94
CA ASN A 346 12.71 -15.34 -8.12
C ASN A 346 11.96 -16.41 -8.94
N ASP A 347 11.68 -16.16 -10.21
CA ASP A 347 11.12 -17.15 -11.12
C ASP A 347 12.07 -18.32 -11.37
N VAL A 348 13.37 -18.05 -11.52
CA VAL A 348 14.41 -19.08 -11.70
C VAL A 348 14.65 -19.80 -10.37
N PHE A 349 14.71 -19.06 -9.26
CA PHE A 349 14.89 -19.64 -7.92
C PHE A 349 13.79 -20.65 -7.56
N SER A 350 12.55 -20.39 -7.94
CA SER A 350 11.41 -21.30 -7.74
C SER A 350 11.23 -22.34 -8.84
N GLY A 351 12.25 -22.59 -9.69
CA GLY A 351 12.16 -23.57 -10.77
C GLY A 351 11.07 -23.27 -11.80
N LYS A 352 10.77 -21.99 -12.00
CA LYS A 352 9.68 -21.53 -12.86
C LYS A 352 8.32 -22.13 -12.48
N LEU A 353 8.06 -22.23 -11.18
CA LEU A 353 6.86 -22.84 -10.60
C LEU A 353 5.57 -22.39 -11.30
N TYR A 354 5.41 -21.07 -11.53
CA TYR A 354 4.22 -20.50 -12.15
C TYR A 354 4.11 -20.73 -13.67
N HIS A 355 5.11 -21.36 -14.28
CA HIS A 355 5.08 -21.81 -15.68
C HIS A 355 4.84 -23.32 -15.82
N GLN A 356 4.65 -24.02 -14.71
CA GLN A 356 4.37 -25.46 -14.73
C GLN A 356 3.01 -25.73 -15.42
N PRO A 357 2.89 -26.86 -16.14
CA PRO A 357 1.63 -27.27 -16.72
C PRO A 357 0.51 -27.32 -15.70
N GLY A 358 -0.67 -26.85 -16.04
CA GLY A 358 -1.82 -26.82 -15.16
C GLY A 358 -1.89 -25.59 -14.24
N VAL A 359 -0.84 -24.78 -14.11
CA VAL A 359 -0.86 -23.57 -13.27
C VAL A 359 -1.37 -22.36 -14.05
N ARG A 360 -2.44 -21.76 -13.56
CA ARG A 360 -3.04 -20.53 -14.05
C ARG A 360 -2.82 -19.41 -13.05
N VAL A 361 -1.95 -18.46 -13.36
CA VAL A 361 -1.68 -17.28 -12.53
C VAL A 361 -2.66 -16.17 -12.85
N VAL A 362 -3.29 -15.60 -11.82
CA VAL A 362 -4.33 -14.58 -11.93
C VAL A 362 -4.01 -13.40 -11.02
N SER A 363 -3.96 -12.19 -11.59
CA SER A 363 -3.80 -10.95 -10.83
C SER A 363 -5.15 -10.28 -10.64
N GLU A 364 -5.87 -10.69 -9.60
CA GLU A 364 -7.23 -10.23 -9.32
C GLU A 364 -7.57 -10.45 -7.84
N ASP A 365 -8.61 -9.77 -7.35
CA ASP A 365 -9.21 -10.07 -6.06
C ASP A 365 -9.78 -11.50 -6.06
N ALA A 366 -9.36 -12.29 -5.08
CA ALA A 366 -9.65 -13.72 -5.05
C ALA A 366 -11.16 -14.03 -4.91
N ARG A 367 -11.91 -13.23 -4.12
CA ARG A 367 -13.35 -13.39 -4.01
C ARG A 367 -14.06 -13.04 -5.33
N THR A 368 -13.66 -11.98 -5.99
CA THR A 368 -14.20 -11.62 -7.32
C THR A 368 -13.93 -12.71 -8.33
N TYR A 369 -12.76 -13.33 -8.25
CA TYR A 369 -12.39 -14.44 -9.13
C TYR A 369 -13.25 -15.68 -8.88
N VAL A 370 -13.37 -16.13 -7.63
CA VAL A 370 -14.08 -17.36 -7.27
C VAL A 370 -15.57 -17.33 -7.64
N ARG A 371 -16.21 -16.18 -7.58
CA ARG A 371 -17.63 -15.99 -7.94
C ARG A 371 -17.99 -16.35 -9.37
N ARG A 372 -17.01 -16.58 -10.23
CA ARG A 372 -17.22 -17.01 -11.62
C ARG A 372 -17.42 -18.52 -11.76
N PHE A 373 -17.14 -19.27 -10.70
CA PHE A 373 -17.14 -20.73 -10.68
C PHE A 373 -18.29 -21.27 -9.83
N ARG A 374 -18.76 -22.45 -10.17
CA ARG A 374 -19.69 -23.25 -9.40
C ARG A 374 -19.30 -24.70 -9.53
N ASP A 375 -19.34 -25.44 -8.42
CA ASP A 375 -19.02 -26.88 -8.37
C ASP A 375 -17.72 -27.20 -9.15
N HIS A 376 -16.66 -26.41 -8.93
CA HIS A 376 -15.44 -26.46 -9.75
C HIS A 376 -14.19 -26.87 -8.99
N PHE A 377 -13.99 -26.31 -7.78
CA PHE A 377 -12.76 -26.54 -7.03
C PHE A 377 -12.92 -27.70 -6.06
N ASP A 378 -11.95 -28.64 -6.09
CA ASP A 378 -11.87 -29.73 -5.13
C ASP A 378 -11.20 -29.26 -3.84
N VAL A 379 -10.24 -28.36 -3.93
CA VAL A 379 -9.56 -27.76 -2.77
C VAL A 379 -9.46 -26.26 -2.94
N ILE A 380 -9.98 -25.50 -1.97
CA ILE A 380 -9.76 -24.06 -1.83
C ILE A 380 -8.87 -23.85 -0.61
N TYR A 381 -7.75 -23.17 -0.81
CA TYR A 381 -6.77 -22.96 0.24
C TYR A 381 -6.42 -21.48 0.41
N SER A 382 -6.31 -21.03 1.65
CA SER A 382 -5.86 -19.71 2.02
C SER A 382 -4.82 -19.78 3.13
N LEU A 383 -3.56 -19.48 2.80
CA LEU A 383 -2.48 -19.33 3.75
C LEU A 383 -2.42 -17.87 4.25
N SER A 384 -3.21 -17.53 5.26
CA SER A 384 -3.12 -16.22 5.94
C SER A 384 -3.00 -15.04 4.96
N SER A 385 -3.86 -15.01 3.94
CA SER A 385 -3.79 -14.07 2.81
C SER A 385 -4.11 -12.62 3.15
N ASN A 386 -4.11 -12.26 4.43
CA ASN A 386 -4.29 -10.89 4.90
C ASN A 386 -3.04 -10.35 5.58
N THR A 387 -2.80 -9.07 5.39
CA THR A 387 -1.78 -8.35 6.15
C THR A 387 -2.29 -8.04 7.57
N PHE A 388 -1.37 -7.94 8.54
CA PHE A 388 -1.72 -7.49 9.90
C PHE A 388 -2.26 -6.05 9.94
N SER A 389 -2.20 -5.31 8.86
CA SER A 389 -2.80 -3.99 8.76
C SER A 389 -4.32 -4.02 8.97
N ALA A 390 -4.99 -5.11 8.61
CA ALA A 390 -6.40 -5.32 8.94
C ALA A 390 -6.66 -5.55 10.44
N LEU A 391 -5.67 -6.06 11.18
CA LEU A 391 -5.86 -6.48 12.56
C LEU A 391 -5.89 -5.35 13.57
N GLY A 392 -5.13 -4.32 13.35
CA GLY A 392 -4.83 -3.36 14.39
C GLY A 392 -5.71 -2.13 14.40
N SER A 393 -6.47 -1.84 13.36
CA SER A 393 -7.25 -0.61 13.31
C SER A 393 -8.58 -0.71 14.07
N GLY A 394 -8.95 -1.86 14.61
CA GLY A 394 -10.34 -2.07 15.06
C GLY A 394 -11.34 -1.78 13.93
N SER A 395 -10.84 -1.49 12.77
CA SER A 395 -11.60 -1.05 11.64
C SER A 395 -11.97 -2.27 10.81
N PHE A 396 -13.12 -2.71 11.08
CA PHE A 396 -13.93 -3.57 10.23
C PHE A 396 -14.17 -2.98 8.82
N ALA A 397 -13.48 -1.91 8.46
CA ALA A 397 -13.78 -1.07 7.31
C ALA A 397 -12.89 -1.32 6.09
N PHE A 398 -11.88 -2.21 6.15
CA PHE A 398 -10.93 -2.37 5.07
C PHE A 398 -11.09 -3.61 4.23
N ALA A 399 -10.75 -3.47 2.95
CA ALA A 399 -10.86 -4.44 1.88
C ALA A 399 -10.23 -5.82 2.19
N GLU A 400 -9.25 -5.88 3.08
CA GLU A 400 -8.59 -7.13 3.46
C GLU A 400 -9.52 -8.11 4.18
N ASN A 401 -10.55 -7.61 4.89
CA ASN A 401 -11.58 -8.48 5.48
C ASN A 401 -12.62 -8.96 4.47
N TYR A 402 -12.57 -8.48 3.24
CA TYR A 402 -13.52 -8.86 2.20
C TYR A 402 -13.47 -10.34 1.83
N LEU A 403 -12.32 -10.98 2.04
CA LEU A 403 -12.12 -12.42 1.84
C LEU A 403 -12.77 -13.30 2.93
N PHE A 404 -13.05 -12.74 4.10
CA PHE A 404 -13.51 -13.49 5.28
C PHE A 404 -14.83 -12.94 5.83
N THR A 405 -15.79 -12.70 4.96
CA THR A 405 -17.17 -12.34 5.33
C THR A 405 -18.10 -13.51 5.14
N VAL A 406 -19.29 -13.46 5.75
CA VAL A 406 -20.33 -14.46 5.58
C VAL A 406 -20.63 -14.71 4.10
N GLU A 407 -20.72 -13.63 3.31
CA GLU A 407 -20.99 -13.72 1.87
C GLU A 407 -19.81 -14.30 1.09
N ALA A 408 -18.56 -14.06 1.56
CA ALA A 408 -17.39 -14.67 0.94
C ALA A 408 -17.38 -16.19 1.15
N PHE A 409 -17.71 -16.65 2.35
CA PHE A 409 -17.82 -18.09 2.64
C PHE A 409 -18.93 -18.75 1.82
N ALA A 410 -20.05 -18.06 1.60
CA ALA A 410 -21.10 -18.54 0.70
C ALA A 410 -20.59 -18.63 -0.76
N ASP A 411 -19.82 -17.64 -1.23
CA ASP A 411 -19.22 -17.66 -2.56
C ASP A 411 -18.24 -18.84 -2.72
N TYR A 412 -17.37 -19.10 -1.71
CA TYR A 412 -16.44 -20.23 -1.69
C TYR A 412 -17.17 -21.56 -1.69
N TRP A 413 -18.15 -21.73 -0.80
CA TRP A 413 -18.95 -22.95 -0.72
C TRP A 413 -19.63 -23.29 -2.06
N ASN A 414 -20.23 -22.31 -2.72
CA ASN A 414 -20.86 -22.49 -4.02
C ASN A 414 -19.88 -22.86 -5.15
N SER A 415 -18.61 -22.60 -4.98
CA SER A 415 -17.57 -22.90 -5.97
C SER A 415 -16.86 -24.22 -5.74
N LEU A 416 -17.01 -24.82 -4.53
CA LEU A 416 -16.50 -26.14 -4.22
C LEU A 416 -17.29 -27.22 -4.95
N THR A 417 -16.60 -28.28 -5.35
CA THR A 417 -17.24 -29.54 -5.76
C THR A 417 -17.96 -30.17 -4.56
N ARG A 418 -18.85 -31.13 -4.81
CA ARG A 418 -19.66 -31.75 -3.76
C ARG A 418 -18.82 -32.38 -2.63
N GLU A 419 -17.64 -32.88 -2.93
CA GLU A 419 -16.71 -33.49 -1.98
C GLU A 419 -15.52 -32.60 -1.67
N GLY A 420 -15.56 -31.35 -2.14
CA GLY A 420 -14.47 -30.38 -2.04
C GLY A 420 -14.26 -29.87 -0.61
N PHE A 421 -13.06 -29.39 -0.36
CA PHE A 421 -12.63 -28.86 0.93
C PHE A 421 -12.19 -27.40 0.83
N MET A 422 -12.54 -26.62 1.85
CA MET A 422 -11.94 -25.32 2.07
C MET A 422 -11.07 -25.35 3.32
N THR A 423 -9.82 -24.91 3.20
CA THR A 423 -8.88 -24.80 4.31
C THR A 423 -8.34 -23.39 4.42
N ILE A 424 -8.40 -22.84 5.63
CA ILE A 424 -7.89 -21.52 5.95
C ILE A 424 -6.90 -21.67 7.10
N GLU A 425 -5.63 -21.40 6.83
CA GLU A 425 -4.62 -21.25 7.86
C GLU A 425 -4.53 -19.82 8.30
N HIS A 426 -5.18 -19.50 9.41
CA HIS A 426 -5.16 -18.15 9.96
C HIS A 426 -4.65 -18.18 11.40
N GLN A 427 -3.69 -17.30 11.72
CA GLN A 427 -3.11 -17.25 13.06
C GLN A 427 -4.06 -16.63 14.09
N PHE A 428 -4.99 -15.78 13.64
CA PHE A 428 -5.87 -14.98 14.48
C PHE A 428 -7.34 -15.15 14.07
N TYR A 429 -8.27 -14.78 14.96
CA TYR A 429 -9.72 -14.74 14.72
C TYR A 429 -10.39 -16.08 14.39
N LYS A 430 -9.78 -17.22 14.68
CA LYS A 430 -10.39 -18.54 14.42
C LYS A 430 -11.84 -18.66 14.87
N PRO A 431 -12.25 -18.21 16.10
CA PRO A 431 -13.66 -18.27 16.51
C PRO A 431 -14.60 -17.48 15.63
N ARG A 432 -14.14 -16.30 15.12
CA ARG A 432 -14.96 -15.50 14.21
C ARG A 432 -15.09 -16.16 12.84
N LEU A 433 -14.01 -16.67 12.28
CA LEU A 433 -14.05 -17.39 11.01
C LEU A 433 -15.03 -18.55 11.06
N VAL A 434 -14.98 -19.35 12.11
CA VAL A 434 -15.93 -20.45 12.34
C VAL A 434 -17.37 -19.92 12.42
N SER A 435 -17.60 -18.84 13.18
CA SER A 435 -18.93 -18.22 13.28
C SER A 435 -19.44 -17.73 11.93
N ASP A 436 -18.61 -17.08 11.14
CA ASP A 436 -18.99 -16.53 9.83
C ASP A 436 -19.29 -17.67 8.83
N VAL A 437 -18.52 -18.76 8.85
CA VAL A 437 -18.81 -19.99 8.07
C VAL A 437 -20.16 -20.58 8.49
N MET A 438 -20.40 -20.76 9.79
CA MET A 438 -21.66 -21.30 10.31
C MET A 438 -22.87 -20.46 9.88
N VAL A 439 -22.75 -19.13 9.94
CA VAL A 439 -23.81 -18.23 9.49
C VAL A 439 -24.03 -18.33 7.99
N ALA A 440 -22.96 -18.44 7.19
CA ALA A 440 -23.07 -18.61 5.75
C ALA A 440 -23.83 -19.90 5.40
N LEU A 441 -23.44 -21.04 6.00
CA LEU A 441 -24.06 -22.34 5.75
C LEU A 441 -25.52 -22.38 6.21
N ALA A 442 -25.82 -21.80 7.37
CA ALA A 442 -27.21 -21.69 7.85
C ALA A 442 -28.08 -20.84 6.91
N GLY A 443 -27.53 -19.76 6.33
CA GLY A 443 -28.21 -18.93 5.34
C GLY A 443 -28.45 -19.61 3.98
N MET A 444 -27.83 -20.77 3.75
CA MET A 444 -27.98 -21.60 2.54
C MET A 444 -28.91 -22.83 2.76
N ASP A 445 -29.67 -22.84 3.85
CA ASP A 445 -30.58 -23.93 4.25
C ASP A 445 -29.85 -25.30 4.39
N ILE A 446 -28.57 -25.28 4.77
CA ILE A 446 -27.83 -26.50 5.07
C ILE A 446 -28.20 -26.98 6.46
N GLU A 447 -28.78 -28.20 6.53
CA GLU A 447 -29.10 -28.87 7.79
C GLU A 447 -27.78 -29.20 8.50
N ASN A 448 -27.69 -28.92 9.81
CA ASN A 448 -26.52 -29.19 10.65
C ASN A 448 -25.18 -28.62 10.11
N PRO A 449 -25.04 -27.33 10.01
CA PRO A 449 -23.81 -26.70 9.48
C PRO A 449 -22.55 -26.98 10.36
N ALA A 450 -22.71 -27.66 11.50
CA ALA A 450 -21.61 -28.05 12.39
C ALA A 450 -21.08 -29.47 12.11
N ASP A 451 -21.80 -30.27 11.34
CA ASP A 451 -21.40 -31.64 10.93
C ASP A 451 -20.56 -31.60 9.66
#